data_54e271ecae64c8a89586391c1fb91a35
#
_entry.id   54e271ecae64c8a89586391c1fb91a35
#
_cell.length_a   1.000
_cell.length_b   1.000
_cell.length_c   1.000
_cell.angle_alpha   90.00
_cell.angle_beta   90.00
_cell.angle_gamma   90.00
#
_symmetry.space_group_name_H-M   'P 1'
#
loop_
_entity.id
_entity.type
_entity.pdbx_description
1 polymer ?
#
loop_
_entity_poly.entity_id
_entity_poly.type
_entity_poly.pdbx_seq_one_letter_code
_entity_poly.pdbx_strand_id
1 'polypeptide(L)'
;MVASRTTSLGGKAVKVDLHPLVRDGNLAHLQLTVSSADNLSLLNTFSDNDASAGDKQSWAADGITLVDTVHNKLYLVASDGHGSCLCSQSLGSVELKGGLPVVISASFAAPPPEMTEIGAQIPNFGVFPHVPIS
;
A
#
# COMPACT_ATOMS: atom_id res chain seq x y z
N MET A 1 -13.76 -5.15 1.75
CA MET A 1 -13.06 -5.13 0.44
C MET A 1 -13.84 -4.28 -0.54
N VAL A 2 -13.17 -3.29 -1.13
CA VAL A 2 -13.83 -2.37 -2.08
C VAL A 2 -13.32 -2.53 -3.50
N ALA A 3 -12.19 -3.18 -3.71
CA ALA A 3 -11.64 -3.45 -5.02
C ALA A 3 -10.66 -4.61 -4.92
N SER A 4 -10.50 -5.36 -5.99
CA SER A 4 -9.47 -6.38 -6.05
C SER A 4 -8.83 -6.37 -7.42
N ARG A 5 -7.57 -6.80 -7.46
CA ARG A 5 -6.81 -6.87 -8.70
C ARG A 5 -5.78 -7.98 -8.60
N THR A 6 -5.54 -8.64 -9.70
CA THR A 6 -4.53 -9.69 -9.78
C THR A 6 -3.45 -9.27 -10.76
N THR A 7 -2.20 -9.48 -10.40
CA THR A 7 -1.06 -9.23 -11.28
C THR A 7 -0.11 -10.42 -11.24
N SER A 8 0.88 -10.41 -12.10
CA SER A 8 1.91 -11.44 -12.13
C SER A 8 3.21 -10.87 -11.57
N LEU A 9 3.76 -11.52 -10.56
CA LEU A 9 5.05 -11.17 -9.97
C LEU A 9 5.97 -12.38 -10.10
N GLY A 10 7.04 -12.22 -10.89
CA GLY A 10 7.96 -13.32 -11.11
C GLY A 10 7.31 -14.56 -11.71
N GLY A 11 6.31 -14.38 -12.55
CA GLY A 11 5.58 -15.48 -13.16
C GLY A 11 4.50 -16.11 -12.29
N LYS A 12 4.26 -15.55 -11.09
CA LYS A 12 3.26 -16.08 -10.15
C LYS A 12 2.11 -15.09 -10.01
N ALA A 13 0.88 -15.58 -10.00
CA ALA A 13 -0.30 -14.72 -9.86
C ALA A 13 -0.44 -14.28 -8.40
N VAL A 14 -0.58 -12.97 -8.20
CA VAL A 14 -0.75 -12.37 -6.87
C VAL A 14 -2.00 -11.51 -6.90
N LYS A 15 -2.88 -11.70 -5.92
CA LYS A 15 -4.11 -10.93 -5.78
C LYS A 15 -4.00 -9.96 -4.62
N VAL A 16 -4.46 -8.73 -4.83
CA VAL A 16 -4.60 -7.75 -3.78
C VAL A 16 -6.08 -7.38 -3.64
N ASP A 17 -6.57 -7.39 -2.40
CA ASP A 17 -7.90 -6.91 -2.04
C ASP A 17 -7.73 -5.63 -1.23
N LEU A 18 -8.29 -4.55 -1.73
CA LEU A 18 -8.17 -3.23 -1.13
C LEU A 18 -9.35 -2.94 -0.23
N HIS A 19 -9.07 -2.40 0.96
CA HIS A 19 -10.08 -2.01 1.93
C HIS A 19 -10.27 -0.49 1.89
N PRO A 20 -11.38 0.05 2.44
CA PRO A 20 -11.58 1.49 2.47
C PRO A 20 -10.46 2.20 3.24
N LEU A 21 -10.17 3.44 2.84
CA LEU A 21 -9.29 4.31 3.61
C LEU A 21 -10.06 4.81 4.83
N VAL A 22 -9.50 4.67 6.03
CA VAL A 22 -10.17 5.02 7.28
C VAL A 22 -9.45 6.19 7.92
N ARG A 23 -10.17 7.29 8.16
CA ARG A 23 -9.64 8.44 8.90
C ARG A 23 -9.55 8.12 10.38
N ASP A 24 -8.45 8.55 10.99
CA ASP A 24 -8.22 8.42 12.43
C ASP A 24 -7.44 9.67 12.88
N GLY A 25 -8.17 10.70 13.32
CA GLY A 25 -7.57 11.98 13.68
C GLY A 25 -6.89 12.64 12.49
N ASN A 26 -5.61 12.92 12.62
CA ASN A 26 -4.81 13.56 11.57
C ASN A 26 -4.29 12.58 10.53
N LEU A 27 -4.54 11.30 10.71
CA LEU A 27 -4.04 10.26 9.83
C LEU A 27 -5.19 9.55 9.13
N ALA A 28 -4.86 8.85 8.07
CA ALA A 28 -5.76 7.92 7.42
C ALA A 28 -4.99 6.62 7.17
N HIS A 29 -5.65 5.50 7.39
CA HIS A 29 -5.03 4.17 7.30
C HIS A 29 -5.61 3.41 6.13
N LEU A 30 -4.74 2.88 5.30
CA LEU A 30 -5.11 2.01 4.19
C LEU A 30 -4.63 0.61 4.50
N GLN A 31 -5.52 -0.37 4.34
CA GLN A 31 -5.16 -1.78 4.45
C GLN A 31 -5.45 -2.49 3.15
N LEU A 32 -4.60 -3.44 2.82
CA LEU A 32 -4.85 -4.35 1.71
C LEU A 32 -4.47 -5.76 2.14
N THR A 33 -5.17 -6.72 1.56
CA THR A 33 -4.92 -8.14 1.81
C THR A 33 -4.29 -8.72 0.55
N VAL A 34 -3.15 -9.36 0.70
CA VAL A 34 -2.36 -9.90 -0.41
C VAL A 34 -2.36 -11.41 -0.30
N SER A 35 -2.64 -12.09 -1.39
CA SER A 35 -2.66 -13.55 -1.40
C SER A 35 -2.18 -14.09 -2.76
N SER A 36 -1.70 -15.33 -2.73
CA SER A 36 -1.30 -16.06 -3.93
C SER A 36 -1.49 -17.55 -3.69
N ALA A 37 -1.75 -18.28 -4.76
CA ALA A 37 -1.73 -19.75 -4.70
C ALA A 37 -0.31 -20.30 -4.62
N ASP A 38 0.69 -19.49 -4.95
CA ASP A 38 2.10 -19.85 -4.94
C ASP A 38 2.80 -19.24 -3.73
N ASN A 39 3.98 -19.76 -3.42
CA ASN A 39 4.84 -19.18 -2.38
C ASN A 39 5.76 -18.16 -3.01
N LEU A 40 5.80 -16.95 -2.45
CA LEU A 40 6.73 -15.92 -2.92
C LEU A 40 7.00 -14.90 -1.82
N SER A 41 8.17 -14.23 -1.93
CA SER A 41 8.57 -13.18 -1.02
C SER A 41 7.92 -11.86 -1.40
N LEU A 42 7.59 -11.04 -0.39
CA LEU A 42 7.08 -9.68 -0.60
C LEU A 42 8.17 -8.63 -0.64
N LEU A 43 9.43 -9.04 -0.70
CA LEU A 43 10.55 -8.10 -0.82
C LEU A 43 10.36 -7.21 -2.05
N ASN A 44 10.48 -5.90 -1.87
CA ASN A 44 10.37 -4.88 -2.93
C ASN A 44 9.00 -4.82 -3.62
N THR A 45 7.99 -5.52 -3.12
CA THR A 45 6.69 -5.54 -3.78
C THR A 45 5.93 -4.22 -3.60
N PHE A 46 6.02 -3.60 -2.43
CA PHE A 46 5.27 -2.39 -2.07
C PHE A 46 6.15 -1.20 -1.72
N SER A 47 7.46 -1.31 -1.88
CA SER A 47 8.38 -0.20 -1.62
C SER A 47 8.40 0.77 -2.79
N ASP A 48 8.92 1.99 -2.55
CA ASP A 48 9.02 2.98 -3.60
C ASP A 48 10.14 2.72 -4.60
N ASN A 49 11.01 1.76 -4.31
CA ASN A 49 12.14 1.37 -5.16
C ASN A 49 13.08 2.53 -5.52
N ASP A 50 13.10 3.57 -4.70
CA ASP A 50 14.00 4.69 -4.92
C ASP A 50 15.40 4.33 -4.40
N ALA A 51 16.34 4.18 -5.31
CA ALA A 51 17.72 3.80 -4.96
C ALA A 51 18.40 4.83 -4.04
N SER A 52 17.96 6.08 -4.06
CA SER A 52 18.52 7.12 -3.19
C SER A 52 18.03 7.00 -1.75
N ALA A 53 16.96 6.27 -1.52
CA ALA A 53 16.34 6.15 -0.20
C ALA A 53 17.06 5.14 0.71
N GLY A 54 17.97 4.36 0.19
CA GLY A 54 18.72 3.37 0.95
C GLY A 54 18.01 2.03 1.07
N ASP A 55 18.71 1.05 1.62
CA ASP A 55 18.27 -0.33 1.61
C ASP A 55 17.05 -0.61 2.49
N LYS A 56 16.85 0.21 3.51
CA LYS A 56 15.79 -0.07 4.50
C LYS A 56 14.40 0.02 3.92
N GLN A 57 14.21 0.84 2.88
CA GLN A 57 12.88 1.11 2.35
C GLN A 57 12.39 0.04 1.38
N SER A 58 13.29 -0.74 0.80
CA SER A 58 12.87 -1.84 -0.05
C SER A 58 12.12 -2.94 0.72
N TRP A 59 12.15 -2.89 2.05
CA TRP A 59 11.55 -3.88 2.93
C TRP A 59 10.24 -3.42 3.56
N ALA A 60 9.71 -2.31 3.10
CA ALA A 60 8.53 -1.69 3.69
C ALA A 60 7.47 -1.41 2.62
N ALA A 61 6.27 -1.02 3.06
CA ALA A 61 5.15 -0.68 2.17
C ALA A 61 5.09 0.82 1.91
N ASP A 62 6.24 1.49 1.74
CA ASP A 62 6.32 2.94 1.61
C ASP A 62 6.15 3.45 0.18
N GLY A 63 5.96 2.57 -0.78
CA GLY A 63 5.69 2.96 -2.17
C GLY A 63 4.23 3.18 -2.50
N ILE A 64 3.32 2.90 -1.55
CA ILE A 64 1.90 3.15 -1.75
C ILE A 64 1.65 4.65 -1.70
N THR A 65 0.87 5.18 -2.64
CA THR A 65 0.64 6.63 -2.76
C THR A 65 -0.85 6.88 -2.94
N LEU A 66 -1.39 7.87 -2.23
CA LEU A 66 -2.76 8.33 -2.49
C LEU A 66 -2.72 9.43 -3.53
N VAL A 67 -3.68 9.41 -4.44
CA VAL A 67 -3.75 10.35 -5.57
C VAL A 67 -5.05 11.13 -5.48
N ASP A 68 -4.93 12.45 -5.22
CA ASP A 68 -6.07 13.37 -5.17
C ASP A 68 -6.09 14.15 -6.47
N THR A 69 -6.96 13.75 -7.41
CA THR A 69 -7.07 14.43 -8.70
C THR A 69 -7.89 15.72 -8.62
N VAL A 70 -8.68 15.89 -7.56
CA VAL A 70 -9.48 17.13 -7.38
C VAL A 70 -8.57 18.29 -7.00
N HIS A 71 -7.63 18.08 -6.07
CA HIS A 71 -6.72 19.11 -5.59
C HIS A 71 -5.33 19.01 -6.19
N ASN A 72 -5.13 18.04 -7.09
CA ASN A 72 -3.85 17.82 -7.78
C ASN A 72 -2.72 17.56 -6.78
N LYS A 73 -2.95 16.66 -5.82
CA LYS A 73 -2.01 16.33 -4.75
C LYS A 73 -1.70 14.85 -4.70
N LEU A 74 -0.50 14.54 -4.25
CA LEU A 74 -0.09 13.16 -3.91
C LEU A 74 0.14 13.10 -2.40
N TYR A 75 -0.30 12.01 -1.77
CA TYR A 75 -0.05 11.75 -0.37
C TYR A 75 0.91 10.57 -0.28
N LEU A 76 2.10 10.83 0.21
CA LEU A 76 3.08 9.78 0.46
C LEU A 76 2.84 9.17 1.83
N VAL A 77 3.36 7.97 2.04
CA VAL A 77 3.24 7.30 3.34
C VAL A 77 3.89 8.19 4.41
N ALA A 78 3.19 8.37 5.53
CA ALA A 78 3.68 9.19 6.64
C ALA A 78 4.88 8.53 7.31
N SER A 79 5.73 9.33 7.93
CA SER A 79 6.87 8.84 8.67
C SER A 79 6.77 9.21 10.15
N ASP A 80 7.53 8.52 10.99
CA ASP A 80 7.54 8.74 12.44
C ASP A 80 8.50 9.85 12.88
N GLY A 81 9.15 10.52 11.93
CA GLY A 81 10.15 11.54 12.23
C GLY A 81 11.56 10.99 12.43
N HIS A 82 11.73 9.68 12.42
CA HIS A 82 13.03 9.01 12.57
C HIS A 82 13.44 8.25 11.31
N GLY A 83 12.79 8.53 10.19
CA GLY A 83 13.10 7.89 8.91
C GLY A 83 12.37 6.58 8.67
N SER A 84 11.50 6.15 9.59
CA SER A 84 10.69 4.95 9.40
C SER A 84 9.29 5.30 8.96
N CYS A 85 8.73 4.56 8.03
CA CYS A 85 7.36 4.78 7.59
C CYS A 85 6.35 4.28 8.64
N LEU A 86 5.17 4.89 8.66
CA LEU A 86 4.02 4.37 9.39
C LEU A 86 3.30 3.37 8.46
N CYS A 87 3.94 2.23 8.25
CA CYS A 87 3.47 1.22 7.31
C CYS A 87 4.06 -0.14 7.68
N SER A 88 3.58 -1.19 7.00
CA SER A 88 4.14 -2.52 7.18
C SER A 88 5.62 -2.51 6.79
N GLN A 89 6.45 -3.05 7.67
CA GLN A 89 7.90 -3.12 7.51
C GLN A 89 8.38 -4.57 7.52
N SER A 90 9.65 -4.76 7.24
CA SER A 90 10.29 -6.09 7.25
C SER A 90 9.62 -7.07 6.29
N LEU A 91 9.12 -6.58 5.18
CA LEU A 91 8.45 -7.42 4.19
C LEU A 91 9.41 -8.40 3.51
N GLY A 92 10.72 -8.16 3.62
CA GLY A 92 11.72 -9.08 3.12
C GLY A 92 11.71 -10.43 3.83
N SER A 93 11.21 -10.47 5.08
CA SER A 93 11.06 -11.71 5.82
C SER A 93 9.66 -12.30 5.75
N VAL A 94 8.75 -11.65 5.00
CA VAL A 94 7.37 -12.11 4.83
C VAL A 94 7.26 -12.85 3.51
N GLU A 95 6.73 -14.06 3.57
CA GLU A 95 6.43 -14.85 2.38
C GLU A 95 4.94 -15.11 2.30
N LEU A 96 4.39 -14.97 1.09
CA LEU A 96 3.07 -15.51 0.80
C LEU A 96 3.20 -17.03 0.74
N LYS A 97 2.30 -17.71 1.45
CA LYS A 97 2.23 -19.16 1.41
C LYS A 97 0.90 -19.57 0.80
N GLY A 98 0.92 -20.51 -0.09
CA GLY A 98 -0.21 -20.87 -0.94
C GLY A 98 -1.57 -20.77 -0.26
N GLY A 99 -2.37 -19.79 -0.69
CA GLY A 99 -3.72 -19.59 -0.21
C GLY A 99 -3.87 -18.82 1.11
N LEU A 100 -2.76 -18.49 1.82
CA LEU A 100 -2.85 -17.76 3.09
C LEU A 100 -2.67 -16.27 2.84
N PRO A 101 -3.65 -15.43 3.25
CA PRO A 101 -3.54 -13.98 3.03
C PRO A 101 -2.61 -13.31 4.04
N VAL A 102 -2.01 -12.20 3.61
CA VAL A 102 -1.20 -11.32 4.46
C VAL A 102 -1.79 -9.93 4.38
N VAL A 103 -1.92 -9.24 5.52
CA VAL A 103 -2.44 -7.89 5.58
C VAL A 103 -1.26 -6.91 5.56
N ILE A 104 -1.32 -5.96 4.63
CA ILE A 104 -0.34 -4.88 4.48
C ILE A 104 -1.05 -3.57 4.81
N SER A 105 -0.40 -2.68 5.55
CA SER A 105 -0.98 -1.41 5.93
C SER A 105 -0.02 -0.26 5.69
N ALA A 106 -0.60 0.93 5.46
CA ALA A 106 0.14 2.17 5.32
C ALA A 106 -0.72 3.32 5.84
N SER A 107 -0.08 4.29 6.47
CA SER A 107 -0.76 5.46 7.01
C SER A 107 -0.32 6.72 6.27
N PHE A 108 -1.25 7.65 6.12
CA PHE A 108 -1.06 8.90 5.38
C PHE A 108 -1.64 10.05 6.19
N ALA A 109 -1.25 11.29 5.84
CA ALA A 109 -1.98 12.44 6.34
C ALA A 109 -3.44 12.35 5.87
N ALA A 110 -4.38 12.66 6.76
CA ALA A 110 -5.80 12.52 6.42
C ALA A 110 -6.19 13.51 5.32
N PRO A 111 -6.88 13.05 4.26
CA PRO A 111 -7.44 13.96 3.26
C PRO A 111 -8.50 14.88 3.86
N PRO A 112 -8.83 16.01 3.18
CA PRO A 112 -9.87 16.91 3.69
C PRO A 112 -11.18 16.19 4.00
N PRO A 113 -11.92 16.63 5.04
CA PRO A 113 -13.14 15.91 5.47
C PRO A 113 -14.24 15.86 4.42
N GLU A 114 -14.28 16.79 3.48
CA GLU A 114 -15.25 16.80 2.40
C GLU A 114 -14.99 15.75 1.32
N MET A 115 -13.80 15.15 1.29
CA MET A 115 -13.49 14.11 0.32
C MET A 115 -14.10 12.78 0.76
N THR A 116 -14.82 12.13 -0.15
CA THR A 116 -15.46 10.85 0.10
C THR A 116 -14.75 9.69 -0.59
N GLU A 117 -13.86 9.99 -1.53
CA GLU A 117 -13.07 8.97 -2.22
C GLU A 117 -11.76 9.55 -2.70
N ILE A 118 -10.77 8.69 -2.95
CA ILE A 118 -9.45 9.09 -3.39
C ILE A 118 -8.85 7.94 -4.21
N GLY A 119 -7.90 8.25 -5.09
CA GLY A 119 -7.16 7.21 -5.78
C GLY A 119 -6.05 6.64 -4.91
N ALA A 120 -5.74 5.37 -5.09
CA ALA A 120 -4.59 4.74 -4.44
C ALA A 120 -3.73 4.06 -5.49
N GLN A 121 -2.46 4.41 -5.54
CA GLN A 121 -1.48 3.76 -6.41
C GLN A 121 -0.73 2.73 -5.60
N ILE A 122 -0.84 1.47 -6.01
CA ILE A 122 -0.19 0.35 -5.34
C ILE A 122 0.93 -0.15 -6.25
N PRO A 123 2.19 -0.17 -5.79
CA PRO A 123 3.29 -0.66 -6.63
C PRO A 123 3.01 -2.05 -7.18
N ASN A 124 3.28 -2.26 -8.44
CA ASN A 124 3.04 -3.48 -9.21
C ASN A 124 1.57 -3.80 -9.51
N PHE A 125 0.62 -3.05 -8.92
CA PHE A 125 -0.81 -3.29 -9.11
C PHE A 125 -1.53 -2.13 -9.80
N GLY A 126 -0.89 -0.97 -9.94
CA GLY A 126 -1.45 0.19 -10.61
C GLY A 126 -2.32 1.05 -9.71
N VAL A 127 -3.21 1.83 -10.32
CA VAL A 127 -4.04 2.81 -9.61
C VAL A 127 -5.45 2.26 -9.40
N PHE A 128 -5.95 2.40 -8.19
CA PHE A 128 -7.34 2.11 -7.83
C PHE A 128 -8.04 3.47 -7.68
N PRO A 129 -8.88 3.89 -8.64
CA PRO A 129 -9.25 5.32 -8.76
C PRO A 129 -10.32 5.79 -7.78
N HIS A 130 -11.15 4.95 -7.21
CA HIS A 130 -12.30 5.37 -6.42
C HIS A 130 -12.36 4.64 -5.08
N VAL A 131 -11.29 4.79 -4.28
CA VAL A 131 -11.25 4.16 -2.96
C VAL A 131 -12.08 5.00 -1.99
N PRO A 132 -13.13 4.42 -1.35
CA PRO A 132 -13.94 5.15 -0.39
C PRO A 132 -13.13 5.58 0.83
N ILE A 133 -13.48 6.73 1.39
CA ILE A 133 -12.89 7.24 2.63
C ILE A 133 -13.97 7.22 3.70
N SER A 134 -13.69 6.51 4.79
CA SER A 134 -14.63 6.44 5.92
C SER A 134 -14.30 7.48 6.99
#